data_8fb1fc666bdadd4b31fbb4bb094e9647
#
_entry.id   8fb1fc666bdadd4b31fbb4bb094e9647
#
_cell.length_a   1.000
_cell.length_b   1.000
_cell.length_c   1.000
_cell.angle_alpha   90.00
_cell.angle_beta   90.00
_cell.angle_gamma   90.00
#
_symmetry.space_group_name_H-M   'P 1'
#
loop_
_entity.id
_entity.type
_entity.pdbx_description
1 polymer ?
#
loop_
_entity_poly.entity_id
_entity_poly.type
_entity_poly.pdbx_seq_one_letter_code
_entity_poly.pdbx_strand_id
1 'polypeptide(L)'
;MDFNTKPAHHLPTIGMRNIKTAAAASLCALVYYFFERSPAFACIGAIFGMGSDLANSKLHGGNRLFGTVIGGLLGMALFRVYLIFHPEGGHSLLLVPLVFVGVVLLIVLCQIFWVGGVQPGGVVLCIILFNTPVNSYVSYALNRIFDTAIGVIAALVVNSMFPGGFTFEWMERLWKEMTSKAPPKP
;
A
#
# COMPACT_ATOMS: atom_id res chain seq x y z
N MET A 1 -1.67 17.93 -44.22
CA MET A 1 -1.81 17.05 -43.00
C MET A 1 -0.52 16.27 -42.90
N ASP A 2 0.43 16.77 -42.08
CA ASP A 2 1.72 16.12 -41.86
C ASP A 2 1.59 15.07 -40.76
N PHE A 3 1.55 13.80 -41.15
CA PHE A 3 1.50 12.64 -40.27
C PHE A 3 2.90 12.14 -39.85
N ASN A 4 3.87 13.00 -39.63
CA ASN A 4 5.25 12.57 -39.31
C ASN A 4 5.74 13.08 -37.96
N THR A 5 4.91 13.05 -36.92
CA THR A 5 5.40 13.12 -35.54
C THR A 5 5.62 11.72 -35.01
N LYS A 6 6.85 11.18 -35.16
CA LYS A 6 7.31 10.00 -34.43
C LYS A 6 7.08 10.27 -32.94
N PRO A 7 6.38 9.39 -32.18
CA PRO A 7 6.30 9.54 -30.74
C PRO A 7 7.72 9.49 -30.19
N ALA A 8 8.15 10.57 -29.56
CA ALA A 8 9.39 10.58 -28.80
C ALA A 8 9.27 9.47 -27.73
N HIS A 9 10.01 8.39 -27.88
CA HIS A 9 10.16 7.38 -26.84
C HIS A 9 10.84 8.05 -25.63
N HIS A 10 10.05 8.65 -24.75
CA HIS A 10 10.52 9.07 -23.45
C HIS A 10 10.82 7.79 -22.66
N LEU A 11 12.09 7.49 -22.48
CA LEU A 11 12.52 6.44 -21.55
C LEU A 11 11.91 6.75 -20.17
N PRO A 12 11.36 5.75 -19.48
CA PRO A 12 10.77 5.95 -18.17
C PRO A 12 11.84 6.50 -17.21
N THR A 13 11.62 7.67 -16.65
CA THR A 13 12.52 8.29 -15.70
C THR A 13 12.18 7.80 -14.29
N ILE A 14 13.16 7.20 -13.61
CA ILE A 14 13.01 6.79 -12.21
C ILE A 14 13.21 8.02 -11.32
N GLY A 15 12.10 8.57 -10.81
CA GLY A 15 12.15 9.70 -9.87
C GLY A 15 12.53 9.27 -8.45
N MET A 16 12.95 10.24 -7.62
CA MET A 16 13.31 10.01 -6.21
C MET A 16 12.20 9.36 -5.38
N ARG A 17 10.93 9.66 -5.67
CA ARG A 17 9.79 8.99 -5.05
C ARG A 17 9.84 7.47 -5.25
N ASN A 18 10.18 7.02 -6.46
CA ASN A 18 10.25 5.58 -6.77
C ASN A 18 11.37 4.89 -5.99
N ILE A 19 12.53 5.54 -5.87
CA ILE A 19 13.67 5.03 -5.07
C ILE A 19 13.31 4.96 -3.60
N LYS A 20 12.70 6.01 -3.03
CA LYS A 20 12.23 6.02 -1.64
C LYS A 20 11.19 4.93 -1.38
N THR A 21 10.26 4.72 -2.32
CA THR A 21 9.25 3.67 -2.22
C THR A 21 9.91 2.29 -2.18
N ALA A 22 10.85 2.03 -3.09
CA ALA A 22 11.60 0.78 -3.12
C ALA A 22 12.40 0.57 -1.83
N ALA A 23 13.09 1.61 -1.34
CA ALA A 23 13.86 1.56 -0.09
C ALA A 23 12.97 1.26 1.13
N ALA A 24 11.79 1.91 1.24
CA ALA A 24 10.85 1.66 2.33
C ALA A 24 10.30 0.22 2.31
N ALA A 25 9.94 -0.29 1.12
CA ALA A 25 9.49 -1.67 0.97
C ALA A 25 10.62 -2.67 1.30
N SER A 26 11.85 -2.43 0.83
CA SER A 26 13.01 -3.27 1.14
C SER A 26 13.33 -3.27 2.63
N LEU A 27 13.21 -2.12 3.30
CA LEU A 27 13.39 -2.02 4.75
C LEU A 27 12.35 -2.87 5.51
N CYS A 28 11.08 -2.85 5.08
CA CYS A 28 10.05 -3.72 5.64
C CYS A 28 10.41 -5.20 5.44
N ALA A 29 10.83 -5.59 4.23
CA ALA A 29 11.21 -6.95 3.94
C ALA A 29 12.39 -7.42 4.82
N LEU A 30 13.41 -6.56 5.00
CA LEU A 30 14.57 -6.84 5.83
C LEU A 30 14.18 -7.02 7.31
N VAL A 31 13.36 -6.12 7.87
CA VAL A 31 12.90 -6.21 9.26
C VAL A 31 12.12 -7.51 9.48
N TYR A 32 11.18 -7.83 8.60
CA TYR A 32 10.35 -9.02 8.72
C TYR A 32 11.12 -10.34 8.52
N TYR A 33 12.21 -10.31 7.78
CA TYR A 33 13.11 -11.45 7.64
C TYR A 33 13.66 -11.91 9.00
N PHE A 34 14.06 -10.99 9.87
CA PHE A 34 14.54 -11.35 11.23
C PHE A 34 13.45 -11.88 12.16
N PHE A 35 12.18 -11.61 11.87
CA PHE A 35 11.04 -12.11 12.66
C PHE A 35 10.38 -13.34 12.03
N GLU A 36 10.91 -13.88 10.95
CA GLU A 36 10.37 -15.04 10.22
C GLU A 36 8.88 -14.89 9.84
N ARG A 37 8.45 -13.63 9.57
CA ARG A 37 7.08 -13.28 9.19
C ARG A 37 7.01 -12.84 7.74
N SER A 38 5.84 -13.08 7.10
CA SER A 38 5.59 -12.58 5.75
C SER A 38 5.57 -11.05 5.71
N PRO A 39 6.45 -10.39 4.94
CA PRO A 39 6.51 -8.93 4.83
C PRO A 39 5.44 -8.34 3.91
N ALA A 40 4.65 -9.16 3.22
CA ALA A 40 3.82 -8.74 2.10
C ALA A 40 2.96 -7.51 2.41
N PHE A 41 2.25 -7.50 3.54
CA PHE A 41 1.35 -6.40 3.86
C PHE A 41 2.05 -5.16 4.41
N ALA A 42 3.20 -5.32 5.05
CA ALA A 42 4.05 -4.19 5.42
C ALA A 42 4.67 -3.54 4.17
N CYS A 43 5.16 -4.32 3.22
CA CYS A 43 5.65 -3.81 1.93
C CYS A 43 4.54 -3.08 1.16
N ILE A 44 3.33 -3.66 1.08
CA ILE A 44 2.17 -3.01 0.46
C ILE A 44 1.82 -1.70 1.19
N GLY A 45 1.86 -1.70 2.54
CA GLY A 45 1.66 -0.51 3.35
C GLY A 45 2.68 0.59 3.04
N ALA A 46 3.95 0.23 2.90
CA ALA A 46 5.02 1.15 2.54
C ALA A 46 4.87 1.72 1.12
N ILE A 47 4.55 0.87 0.14
CA ILE A 47 4.39 1.28 -1.26
C ILE A 47 3.22 2.27 -1.41
N PHE A 48 2.06 1.96 -0.85
CA PHE A 48 0.88 2.81 -0.94
C PHE A 48 0.91 4.00 0.03
N GLY A 49 1.70 3.92 1.11
CA GLY A 49 1.89 5.02 2.05
C GLY A 49 2.85 6.10 1.57
N MET A 50 3.68 5.82 0.54
CA MET A 50 4.68 6.76 0.05
C MET A 50 4.04 7.84 -0.84
N GLY A 51 4.11 9.09 -0.42
CA GLY A 51 3.75 10.27 -1.19
C GLY A 51 4.94 10.96 -1.84
N SER A 52 4.68 12.02 -2.61
CA SER A 52 5.70 12.90 -3.19
C SER A 52 6.50 13.65 -2.12
N ASP A 53 5.82 14.04 -1.07
CA ASP A 53 6.34 14.75 0.10
C ASP A 53 5.78 14.15 1.39
N LEU A 54 6.19 14.69 2.54
CA LEU A 54 5.79 14.16 3.84
C LEU A 54 4.28 14.35 4.11
N ALA A 55 3.68 15.46 3.64
CA ALA A 55 2.26 15.72 3.81
C ALA A 55 1.41 14.72 3.02
N ASN A 56 1.77 14.48 1.77
CA ASN A 56 1.14 13.46 0.93
C ASN A 56 1.35 12.03 1.49
N SER A 57 2.54 11.73 2.04
CA SER A 57 2.78 10.44 2.70
C SER A 57 1.88 10.25 3.93
N LYS A 58 1.68 11.28 4.75
CA LYS A 58 0.73 11.23 5.88
C LYS A 58 -0.69 11.00 5.40
N LEU A 59 -1.11 11.66 4.33
CA LEU A 59 -2.44 11.48 3.75
C LEU A 59 -2.64 10.06 3.19
N HIS A 60 -1.72 9.59 2.34
CA HIS A 60 -1.81 8.26 1.74
C HIS A 60 -1.67 7.14 2.78
N GLY A 61 -0.72 7.29 3.71
CA GLY A 61 -0.54 6.38 4.84
C GLY A 61 -1.75 6.34 5.76
N GLY A 62 -2.32 7.51 6.08
CA GLY A 62 -3.56 7.62 6.84
C GLY A 62 -4.73 6.93 6.15
N ASN A 63 -4.95 7.19 4.85
CA ASN A 63 -5.98 6.51 4.07
C ASN A 63 -5.82 4.98 4.15
N ARG A 64 -4.59 4.50 4.01
CA ARG A 64 -4.28 3.08 4.06
C ARG A 64 -4.53 2.48 5.44
N LEU A 65 -4.04 3.13 6.51
CA LEU A 65 -4.13 2.64 7.88
C LEU A 65 -5.58 2.65 8.37
N PHE A 66 -6.27 3.81 8.30
CA PHE A 66 -7.64 3.93 8.79
C PHE A 66 -8.60 3.05 7.99
N GLY A 67 -8.44 2.96 6.66
CA GLY A 67 -9.21 2.04 5.84
C GLY A 67 -9.02 0.58 6.26
N THR A 68 -7.76 0.16 6.51
CA THR A 68 -7.46 -1.20 6.99
C THR A 68 -8.08 -1.47 8.37
N VAL A 69 -8.07 -0.49 9.27
CA VAL A 69 -8.72 -0.61 10.60
C VAL A 69 -10.23 -0.77 10.45
N ILE A 70 -10.89 0.14 9.72
CA ILE A 70 -12.34 0.11 9.55
C ILE A 70 -12.76 -1.17 8.82
N GLY A 71 -12.11 -1.50 7.70
CA GLY A 71 -12.40 -2.71 6.92
C GLY A 71 -12.10 -3.99 7.67
N GLY A 72 -11.04 -4.01 8.48
CA GLY A 72 -10.66 -5.15 9.33
C GLY A 72 -11.69 -5.41 10.44
N LEU A 73 -12.08 -4.38 11.18
CA LEU A 73 -13.08 -4.50 12.25
C LEU A 73 -14.45 -4.89 11.69
N LEU A 74 -14.88 -4.25 10.61
CA LEU A 74 -16.14 -4.57 9.94
C LEU A 74 -16.12 -5.99 9.35
N GLY A 75 -15.01 -6.37 8.71
CA GLY A 75 -14.83 -7.72 8.18
C GLY A 75 -14.92 -8.80 9.25
N MET A 76 -14.27 -8.59 10.42
CA MET A 76 -14.40 -9.50 11.57
C MET A 76 -15.84 -9.61 12.06
N ALA A 77 -16.54 -8.48 12.18
CA ALA A 77 -17.94 -8.48 12.64
C ALA A 77 -18.85 -9.25 11.67
N LEU A 78 -18.75 -8.98 10.38
CA LEU A 78 -19.56 -9.66 9.35
C LEU A 78 -19.19 -11.13 9.20
N PHE A 79 -17.91 -11.48 9.31
CA PHE A 79 -17.49 -12.89 9.27
C PHE A 79 -18.02 -13.63 10.50
N ARG A 80 -18.06 -12.99 11.67
CA ARG A 80 -18.69 -13.57 12.86
C ARG A 80 -20.18 -13.84 12.64
N VAL A 81 -20.90 -12.92 12.01
CA VAL A 81 -22.32 -13.13 11.64
C VAL A 81 -22.45 -14.29 10.65
N TYR A 82 -21.56 -14.38 9.65
CA TYR A 82 -21.55 -15.50 8.71
C TYR A 82 -21.38 -16.85 9.41
N LEU A 83 -20.51 -16.95 10.40
CA LEU A 83 -20.22 -18.18 11.15
C LEU A 83 -21.41 -18.66 12.02
N ILE A 84 -22.38 -17.79 12.34
CA ILE A 84 -23.62 -18.21 13.03
C ILE A 84 -24.42 -19.15 12.14
N PHE A 85 -24.44 -18.91 10.83
CA PHE A 85 -25.19 -19.71 9.87
C PHE A 85 -24.35 -20.84 9.24
N HIS A 86 -23.03 -20.66 9.17
CA HIS A 86 -22.07 -21.59 8.56
C HIS A 86 -20.85 -21.77 9.49
N PRO A 87 -20.97 -22.57 10.57
CA PRO A 87 -19.90 -22.71 11.56
C PRO A 87 -18.59 -23.28 11.00
N GLU A 88 -18.68 -24.11 9.96
CA GLU A 88 -17.52 -24.70 9.31
C GLU A 88 -16.86 -23.76 8.29
N GLY A 89 -17.46 -22.60 8.03
CA GLY A 89 -16.98 -21.67 7.00
C GLY A 89 -17.30 -22.16 5.58
N GLY A 90 -16.38 -21.86 4.65
CA GLY A 90 -16.53 -22.27 3.26
C GLY A 90 -17.26 -21.23 2.40
N HIS A 91 -17.45 -21.55 1.11
CA HIS A 91 -18.13 -20.67 0.17
C HIS A 91 -19.63 -20.98 0.15
N SER A 92 -20.44 -20.01 0.52
CA SER A 92 -21.89 -20.10 0.46
C SER A 92 -22.49 -18.87 -0.22
N LEU A 93 -23.68 -19.05 -0.80
CA LEU A 93 -24.40 -17.94 -1.46
C LEU A 93 -24.71 -16.78 -0.49
N LEU A 94 -24.74 -17.05 0.82
CA LEU A 94 -24.92 -16.04 1.87
C LEU A 94 -23.80 -14.96 1.87
N LEU A 95 -22.60 -15.27 1.37
CA LEU A 95 -21.54 -14.28 1.25
C LEU A 95 -21.88 -13.14 0.28
N VAL A 96 -22.72 -13.37 -0.73
CA VAL A 96 -23.10 -12.35 -1.72
C VAL A 96 -23.83 -11.17 -1.09
N PRO A 97 -25.00 -11.37 -0.41
CA PRO A 97 -25.66 -10.27 0.28
C PRO A 97 -24.81 -9.70 1.42
N LEU A 98 -24.00 -10.52 2.08
CA LEU A 98 -23.12 -10.07 3.17
C LEU A 98 -22.05 -9.10 2.67
N VAL A 99 -21.45 -9.35 1.51
CA VAL A 99 -20.51 -8.41 0.87
C VAL A 99 -21.21 -7.13 0.47
N PHE A 100 -22.39 -7.20 -0.11
CA PHE A 100 -23.16 -6.01 -0.47
C PHE A 100 -23.40 -5.11 0.75
N VAL A 101 -23.95 -5.68 1.83
CA VAL A 101 -24.17 -4.95 3.09
C VAL A 101 -22.84 -4.46 3.66
N GLY A 102 -21.80 -5.29 3.64
CA GLY A 102 -20.48 -4.94 4.13
C GLY A 102 -19.86 -3.75 3.42
N VAL A 103 -19.95 -3.70 2.10
CA VAL A 103 -19.40 -2.57 1.31
C VAL A 103 -20.21 -1.30 1.57
N VAL A 104 -21.54 -1.37 1.65
CA VAL A 104 -22.38 -0.20 1.99
C VAL A 104 -22.03 0.34 3.36
N LEU A 105 -21.93 -0.53 4.37
CA LEU A 105 -21.54 -0.13 5.74
C LEU A 105 -20.11 0.45 5.78
N LEU A 106 -19.18 -0.15 5.04
CA LEU A 106 -17.81 0.35 4.92
C LEU A 106 -17.78 1.77 4.36
N ILE A 107 -18.54 2.03 3.29
CA ILE A 107 -18.62 3.36 2.69
C ILE A 107 -19.18 4.37 3.70
N VAL A 108 -20.27 4.04 4.40
CA VAL A 108 -20.86 4.91 5.42
C VAL A 108 -19.90 5.19 6.56
N LEU A 109 -19.24 4.15 7.10
CA LEU A 109 -18.26 4.30 8.17
C LEU A 109 -17.05 5.14 7.72
N CYS A 110 -16.56 4.91 6.51
CA CYS A 110 -15.47 5.72 5.97
C CYS A 110 -15.89 7.17 5.74
N GLN A 111 -17.11 7.45 5.31
CA GLN A 111 -17.61 8.83 5.18
C GLN A 111 -17.67 9.57 6.53
N ILE A 112 -17.96 8.86 7.61
CA ILE A 112 -18.01 9.44 8.96
C ILE A 112 -16.61 9.64 9.54
N PHE A 113 -15.73 8.65 9.41
CA PHE A 113 -14.45 8.64 10.11
C PHE A 113 -13.26 9.03 9.22
N TRP A 114 -13.19 8.53 7.98
CA TRP A 114 -12.03 8.75 7.10
C TRP A 114 -12.33 8.42 5.63
N VAL A 115 -12.72 9.42 4.86
CA VAL A 115 -13.22 9.26 3.47
C VAL A 115 -12.26 8.50 2.55
N GLY A 116 -10.96 8.72 2.67
CA GLY A 116 -9.94 8.03 1.84
C GLY A 116 -9.74 6.55 2.17
N GLY A 117 -10.42 6.01 3.20
CA GLY A 117 -10.27 4.64 3.68
C GLY A 117 -11.08 3.60 2.91
N VAL A 118 -12.01 3.99 2.03
CA VAL A 118 -12.92 3.07 1.35
C VAL A 118 -12.18 1.99 0.55
N GLN A 119 -11.22 2.39 -0.28
CA GLN A 119 -10.49 1.43 -1.13
C GLN A 119 -9.67 0.41 -0.32
N PRO A 120 -8.76 0.84 0.59
CA PRO A 120 -8.00 -0.12 1.38
C PRO A 120 -8.87 -0.93 2.34
N GLY A 121 -9.95 -0.34 2.88
CA GLY A 121 -10.89 -1.04 3.74
C GLY A 121 -11.66 -2.12 2.99
N GLY A 122 -12.09 -1.85 1.76
CA GLY A 122 -12.77 -2.82 0.91
C GLY A 122 -11.91 -4.03 0.59
N VAL A 123 -10.63 -3.83 0.31
CA VAL A 123 -9.68 -4.94 0.08
C VAL A 123 -9.58 -5.84 1.31
N VAL A 124 -9.41 -5.27 2.50
CA VAL A 124 -9.28 -6.04 3.74
C VAL A 124 -10.59 -6.75 4.09
N LEU A 125 -11.72 -6.08 3.95
CA LEU A 125 -13.06 -6.65 4.12
C LEU A 125 -13.25 -7.91 3.26
N CYS A 126 -12.98 -7.81 1.95
CA CYS A 126 -13.12 -8.93 1.03
C CYS A 126 -12.17 -10.08 1.36
N ILE A 127 -10.92 -9.79 1.71
CA ILE A 127 -9.96 -10.84 2.09
C ILE A 127 -10.43 -11.59 3.34
N ILE A 128 -10.98 -10.89 4.34
CA ILE A 128 -11.47 -11.54 5.57
C ILE A 128 -12.69 -12.42 5.23
N LEU A 129 -13.61 -11.96 4.41
CA LEU A 129 -14.81 -12.71 4.09
C LEU A 129 -14.56 -13.93 3.20
N PHE A 130 -13.60 -13.87 2.28
CA PHE A 130 -13.43 -14.93 1.28
C PHE A 130 -12.19 -15.82 1.49
N ASN A 131 -11.12 -15.28 2.07
CA ASN A 131 -9.82 -15.94 2.06
C ASN A 131 -9.29 -16.31 3.46
N THR A 132 -10.07 -16.05 4.52
CA THR A 132 -9.55 -16.25 5.87
C THR A 132 -10.15 -17.50 6.51
N PRO A 133 -9.32 -18.38 7.09
CA PRO A 133 -9.80 -19.56 7.83
C PRO A 133 -10.60 -19.19 9.07
N VAL A 134 -11.62 -20.00 9.39
CA VAL A 134 -12.52 -19.78 10.53
C VAL A 134 -11.77 -19.59 11.85
N ASN A 135 -10.73 -20.38 12.09
CA ASN A 135 -10.00 -20.38 13.37
C ASN A 135 -9.03 -19.21 13.54
N SER A 136 -8.75 -18.43 12.48
CA SER A 136 -7.70 -17.41 12.49
C SER A 136 -8.14 -16.03 11.99
N TYR A 137 -9.43 -15.81 11.71
CA TYR A 137 -9.90 -14.56 11.11
C TYR A 137 -9.62 -13.32 11.98
N VAL A 138 -9.70 -13.45 13.32
CA VAL A 138 -9.42 -12.36 14.24
C VAL A 138 -7.92 -12.02 14.22
N SER A 139 -7.06 -13.01 14.42
CA SER A 139 -5.62 -12.80 14.40
C SER A 139 -5.14 -12.35 13.01
N TYR A 140 -5.77 -12.84 11.95
CA TYR A 140 -5.50 -12.39 10.59
C TYR A 140 -5.81 -10.91 10.42
N ALA A 141 -7.01 -10.45 10.81
CA ALA A 141 -7.41 -9.04 10.70
C ALA A 141 -6.50 -8.12 11.52
N LEU A 142 -6.18 -8.50 12.76
CA LEU A 142 -5.27 -7.73 13.61
C LEU A 142 -3.85 -7.66 13.03
N ASN A 143 -3.35 -8.77 12.48
CA ASN A 143 -2.06 -8.78 11.80
C ASN A 143 -2.06 -7.86 10.57
N ARG A 144 -3.16 -7.78 9.79
CA ARG A 144 -3.29 -6.82 8.66
C ARG A 144 -3.17 -5.38 9.11
N ILE A 145 -3.85 -5.03 10.20
CA ILE A 145 -3.78 -3.67 10.77
C ILE A 145 -2.34 -3.37 11.21
N PHE A 146 -1.72 -4.28 11.95
CA PHE A 146 -0.36 -4.12 12.46
C PHE A 146 0.69 -4.03 11.35
N ASP A 147 0.67 -4.95 10.39
CA ASP A 147 1.59 -4.96 9.24
C ASP A 147 1.44 -3.69 8.40
N THR A 148 0.19 -3.23 8.19
CA THR A 148 -0.06 -1.97 7.47
C THR A 148 0.50 -0.77 8.23
N ALA A 149 0.34 -0.72 9.55
CA ALA A 149 0.89 0.36 10.38
C ALA A 149 2.42 0.42 10.26
N ILE A 150 3.11 -0.73 10.36
CA ILE A 150 4.57 -0.81 10.19
C ILE A 150 4.99 -0.30 8.81
N GLY A 151 4.30 -0.73 7.75
CA GLY A 151 4.59 -0.28 6.39
C GLY A 151 4.42 1.23 6.20
N VAL A 152 3.34 1.79 6.73
CA VAL A 152 3.09 3.25 6.70
C VAL A 152 4.17 4.01 7.47
N ILE A 153 4.55 3.53 8.65
CA ILE A 153 5.62 4.13 9.46
C ILE A 153 6.94 4.09 8.69
N ALA A 154 7.30 2.96 8.09
CA ALA A 154 8.50 2.85 7.27
C ALA A 154 8.50 3.86 6.10
N ALA A 155 7.37 4.04 5.41
CA ALA A 155 7.24 5.04 4.35
C ALA A 155 7.43 6.47 4.87
N LEU A 156 6.84 6.82 6.02
CA LEU A 156 6.99 8.13 6.64
C LEU A 156 8.43 8.40 7.09
N VAL A 157 9.08 7.42 7.71
CA VAL A 157 10.48 7.52 8.16
C VAL A 157 11.39 7.73 6.95
N VAL A 158 11.31 6.88 5.94
CA VAL A 158 12.14 7.02 4.73
C VAL A 158 11.90 8.36 4.04
N ASN A 159 10.62 8.81 3.93
CA ASN A 159 10.34 10.08 3.29
C ASN A 159 10.80 11.28 4.13
N SER A 160 10.83 11.18 5.47
CA SER A 160 11.36 12.23 6.35
C SER A 160 12.88 12.32 6.33
N MET A 161 13.57 11.20 6.17
CA MET A 161 15.04 11.16 6.08
C MET A 161 15.57 11.78 4.78
N PHE A 162 14.79 11.76 3.71
CA PHE A 162 15.13 12.32 2.41
C PHE A 162 14.13 13.41 2.01
N PRO A 163 14.13 14.58 2.66
CA PRO A 163 13.23 15.66 2.29
C PRO A 163 13.48 16.09 0.83
N GLY A 164 12.40 16.47 0.13
CA GLY A 164 12.31 16.67 -1.32
C GLY A 164 13.18 17.79 -1.92
N GLY A 165 14.46 17.71 -1.77
CA GLY A 165 15.46 18.58 -2.38
C GLY A 165 16.69 17.83 -2.91
N PHE A 166 16.75 16.53 -2.68
CA PHE A 166 17.75 15.68 -3.34
C PHE A 166 17.27 15.37 -4.75
N THR A 167 17.23 16.38 -5.57
CA THR A 167 16.97 16.25 -7.00
C THR A 167 18.11 15.48 -7.63
N PHE A 168 17.78 14.75 -8.67
CA PHE A 168 18.69 14.00 -9.56
C PHE A 168 19.81 14.88 -10.14
N GLU A 169 19.86 16.17 -9.81
CA GLU A 169 20.81 17.16 -10.30
C GLU A 169 22.27 16.82 -10.00
N TRP A 170 22.55 16.23 -8.82
CA TRP A 170 23.93 15.83 -8.52
C TRP A 170 24.37 14.62 -9.35
N MET A 171 23.45 13.69 -9.62
CA MET A 171 23.73 12.52 -10.46
C MET A 171 23.81 12.92 -11.94
N GLU A 172 23.03 13.90 -12.35
CA GLU A 172 23.11 14.50 -13.68
C GLU A 172 24.42 15.32 -13.85
N ARG A 173 24.86 16.01 -12.81
CA ARG A 173 26.19 16.67 -12.78
C ARG A 173 27.32 15.65 -12.86
N LEU A 174 27.28 14.59 -12.06
CA LEU A 174 28.28 13.51 -12.13
C LEU A 174 28.29 12.83 -13.50
N TRP A 175 27.10 12.56 -14.07
CA TRP A 175 26.98 11.99 -15.41
C TRP A 175 27.56 12.93 -16.47
N LYS A 176 27.26 14.23 -16.42
CA LYS A 176 27.85 15.23 -17.31
C LYS A 176 29.35 15.36 -17.14
N GLU A 177 29.87 15.31 -15.91
CA GLU A 177 31.32 15.31 -15.65
C GLU A 177 32.02 14.07 -16.17
N MET A 178 31.42 12.90 -16.00
CA MET A 178 31.99 11.64 -16.53
C MET A 178 31.96 11.58 -18.04
N THR A 179 30.88 12.08 -18.68
CA THR A 179 30.78 12.10 -20.13
C THR A 179 31.60 13.20 -20.79
N SER A 180 31.85 14.33 -20.07
CA SER A 180 32.72 15.41 -20.57
C SER A 180 34.20 15.07 -20.50
N LYS A 181 34.60 14.14 -19.62
CA LYS A 181 36.00 13.67 -19.48
C LYS A 181 36.30 12.44 -20.36
N ALA A 182 35.36 11.96 -21.15
CA ALA A 182 35.62 10.88 -22.10
C ALA A 182 36.54 11.40 -23.23
N PRO A 183 37.65 10.74 -23.54
CA PRO A 183 38.51 11.17 -24.64
C PRO A 183 37.74 11.11 -25.98
N PRO A 184 38.03 12.01 -26.92
CA PRO A 184 37.39 11.97 -28.24
C PRO A 184 37.65 10.59 -28.87
N LYS A 185 36.58 9.99 -29.40
CA LYS A 185 36.67 8.72 -30.12
C LYS A 185 37.60 8.90 -31.31
N PRO A 186 38.51 7.92 -31.58
CA PRO A 186 39.44 7.96 -32.69
C PRO A 186 38.74 7.95 -34.04
#